data_0560f950660e153eae6ba14ea010e6e6
#
_entry.id   0560f950660e153eae6ba14ea010e6e6
#
_cell.length_a   1.000
_cell.length_b   1.000
_cell.length_c   1.000
_cell.angle_alpha   90.00
_cell.angle_beta   90.00
_cell.angle_gamma   90.00
#
_symmetry.space_group_name_H-M   'P 1'
#
loop_
_entity.id
_entity.type
_entity.pdbx_description
1 polymer ?
#
loop_
_entity_poly.entity_id
_entity_poly.type
_entity_poly.pdbx_seq_one_letter_code
_entity_poly.pdbx_strand_id
1 'polypeptide(L)'
;MSYLLPRLTTKKEVDQAIRNTAELVLVLRFGREHDSVCQQLDDILFKTSNLLSKMAAIYTVDVDSIPVYTQYFDITLIPATIFFFNGQHMKVDYDRPDHTKFIGSFRNKQDFIDLVEVIYRGAMRGKVMVRSPIDPRNVPKYELLYKEI
;
A
#
# COMPACT_ATOMS: atom_id res chain seq x y z
N MET A 1 -0.02 -13.89 -8.28
CA MET A 1 -0.41 -14.92 -7.32
C MET A 1 -0.05 -14.48 -5.92
N SER A 2 -1.07 -14.15 -5.14
CA SER A 2 -0.86 -13.54 -3.83
C SER A 2 -0.19 -14.48 -2.83
N TYR A 3 -0.37 -15.79 -2.98
CA TYR A 3 0.26 -16.72 -2.05
C TYR A 3 1.79 -16.77 -2.17
N LEU A 4 2.36 -16.13 -3.18
CA LEU A 4 3.80 -16.03 -3.35
C LEU A 4 4.39 -14.80 -2.66
N LEU A 5 3.53 -13.91 -2.14
CA LEU A 5 3.96 -12.77 -1.32
C LEU A 5 3.80 -13.14 0.16
N PRO A 6 4.71 -12.69 1.03
CA PRO A 6 4.53 -12.91 2.45
C PRO A 6 3.19 -12.34 2.92
N ARG A 7 2.49 -13.09 3.76
CA ARG A 7 1.17 -12.73 4.26
C ARG A 7 1.22 -12.53 5.76
N LEU A 8 0.60 -11.45 6.22
CA LEU A 8 0.50 -11.12 7.64
C LEU A 8 -0.94 -11.31 8.09
N THR A 9 -1.13 -12.05 9.16
CA THR A 9 -2.47 -12.38 9.67
C THR A 9 -2.68 -12.00 11.13
N THR A 10 -1.67 -11.44 11.80
CA THR A 10 -1.79 -11.00 13.19
C THR A 10 -1.28 -9.58 13.36
N LYS A 11 -1.82 -8.91 14.39
CA LYS A 11 -1.34 -7.57 14.75
C LYS A 11 0.15 -7.58 15.03
N LYS A 12 0.64 -8.62 15.72
CA LYS A 12 2.05 -8.72 16.08
C LYS A 12 2.94 -8.77 14.84
N GLU A 13 2.51 -9.52 13.82
CA GLU A 13 3.27 -9.60 12.58
C GLU A 13 3.34 -8.25 11.87
N VAL A 14 2.23 -7.51 11.85
CA VAL A 14 2.23 -6.18 11.23
C VAL A 14 3.11 -5.22 12.05
N ASP A 15 2.99 -5.25 13.38
CA ASP A 15 3.84 -4.44 14.25
C ASP A 15 5.31 -4.70 13.99
N GLN A 16 5.68 -5.96 13.86
CA GLN A 16 7.07 -6.35 13.61
C GLN A 16 7.54 -5.90 12.25
N ALA A 17 6.70 -6.02 11.22
CA ALA A 17 7.06 -5.58 9.88
C ALA A 17 7.32 -4.07 9.88
N ILE A 18 6.44 -3.30 10.53
CA ILE A 18 6.60 -1.85 10.60
C ILE A 18 7.89 -1.48 11.35
N ARG A 19 8.14 -2.16 12.48
CA ARG A 19 9.26 -1.83 13.34
C ARG A 19 10.60 -2.28 12.79
N ASN A 20 10.62 -3.44 12.10
CA ASN A 20 11.88 -4.10 11.73
C ASN A 20 12.30 -3.91 10.28
N THR A 21 11.46 -3.30 9.45
CA THR A 21 11.84 -3.03 8.06
C THR A 21 12.59 -1.71 8.00
N ALA A 22 13.92 -1.82 7.82
CA ALA A 22 14.80 -0.66 7.84
C ALA A 22 15.30 -0.34 6.44
N GLU A 23 15.31 0.95 6.10
CA GLU A 23 15.88 1.50 4.86
C GLU A 23 15.23 0.95 3.59
N LEU A 24 14.01 0.45 3.71
CA LEU A 24 13.18 0.01 2.60
C LEU A 24 11.78 0.57 2.77
N VAL A 25 11.10 0.83 1.65
CA VAL A 25 9.68 1.17 1.69
C VAL A 25 8.92 -0.11 2.05
N LEU A 26 8.24 -0.08 3.17
CA LEU A 26 7.37 -1.19 3.55
C LEU A 26 6.03 -0.98 2.88
N VAL A 27 5.60 -1.94 2.08
CA VAL A 27 4.33 -1.90 1.37
C VAL A 27 3.38 -2.89 2.01
N LEU A 28 2.30 -2.40 2.58
CA LEU A 28 1.28 -3.23 3.22
C LEU A 28 -0.01 -3.15 2.40
N ARG A 29 -0.38 -4.24 1.76
CA ARG A 29 -1.63 -4.32 1.02
C ARG A 29 -2.70 -4.95 1.91
N PHE A 30 -3.64 -4.15 2.36
CA PHE A 30 -4.78 -4.62 3.15
C PHE A 30 -5.88 -5.08 2.20
N GLY A 31 -6.34 -6.30 2.37
CA GLY A 31 -7.37 -6.82 1.49
C GLY A 31 -7.78 -8.24 1.84
N ARG A 32 -8.45 -8.91 0.90
CA ARG A 32 -8.89 -10.29 1.03
C ARG A 32 -8.36 -11.10 -0.13
N GLU A 33 -8.00 -12.33 0.16
CA GLU A 33 -7.36 -13.22 -0.82
C GLU A 33 -8.24 -13.49 -2.03
N HIS A 34 -9.56 -13.61 -1.81
CA HIS A 34 -10.49 -14.00 -2.88
C HIS A 34 -11.15 -12.81 -3.58
N ASP A 35 -10.82 -11.59 -3.19
CA ASP A 35 -11.37 -10.42 -3.84
C ASP A 35 -10.69 -10.20 -5.19
N SER A 36 -11.48 -9.97 -6.25
CA SER A 36 -10.93 -9.90 -7.60
C SER A 36 -9.98 -8.71 -7.81
N VAL A 37 -10.28 -7.56 -7.23
CA VAL A 37 -9.40 -6.40 -7.37
C VAL A 37 -8.12 -6.59 -6.55
N CYS A 38 -8.23 -7.21 -5.37
CA CYS A 38 -7.05 -7.57 -4.59
C CYS A 38 -6.15 -8.51 -5.38
N GLN A 39 -6.73 -9.48 -6.10
CA GLN A 39 -5.95 -10.40 -6.93
C GLN A 39 -5.24 -9.68 -8.07
N GLN A 40 -5.90 -8.71 -8.70
CA GLN A 40 -5.26 -7.90 -9.75
C GLN A 40 -4.06 -7.15 -9.20
N LEU A 41 -4.24 -6.52 -8.04
CA LEU A 41 -3.15 -5.80 -7.40
C LEU A 41 -2.03 -6.74 -6.99
N ASP A 42 -2.37 -7.89 -6.40
CA ASP A 42 -1.38 -8.85 -5.94
C ASP A 42 -0.51 -9.37 -7.08
N ASP A 43 -1.09 -9.52 -8.27
CA ASP A 43 -0.33 -9.91 -9.45
C ASP A 43 0.74 -8.85 -9.79
N ILE A 44 0.35 -7.59 -9.75
CA ILE A 44 1.29 -6.49 -10.00
C ILE A 44 2.39 -6.47 -8.92
N LEU A 45 2.00 -6.60 -7.65
CA LEU A 45 2.95 -6.59 -6.54
C LEU A 45 3.94 -7.74 -6.66
N PHE A 46 3.44 -8.93 -6.95
CA PHE A 46 4.30 -10.09 -7.10
C PHE A 46 5.28 -9.93 -8.27
N LYS A 47 4.76 -9.50 -9.43
CA LYS A 47 5.60 -9.38 -10.62
C LYS A 47 6.67 -8.30 -10.52
N THR A 48 6.48 -7.33 -9.63
CA THR A 48 7.44 -6.23 -9.44
C THR A 48 8.33 -6.43 -8.22
N SER A 49 7.99 -7.38 -7.34
CA SER A 49 8.67 -7.52 -6.04
C SER A 49 10.17 -7.74 -6.18
N ASN A 50 10.59 -8.58 -7.12
CA ASN A 50 12.00 -8.86 -7.28
C ASN A 50 12.75 -7.64 -7.81
N LEU A 51 12.16 -6.94 -8.78
CA LEU A 51 12.74 -5.73 -9.34
C LEU A 51 12.93 -4.66 -8.28
N LEU A 52 11.99 -4.56 -7.34
CA LEU A 52 11.99 -3.53 -6.31
C LEU A 52 12.67 -3.97 -5.02
N SER A 53 13.29 -5.14 -4.98
CA SER A 53 13.78 -5.73 -3.72
C SER A 53 14.80 -4.89 -2.97
N LYS A 54 15.51 -3.99 -3.65
CA LYS A 54 16.46 -3.09 -2.99
C LYS A 54 15.83 -1.82 -2.47
N MET A 55 14.56 -1.56 -2.80
CA MET A 55 13.85 -0.36 -2.38
C MET A 55 12.63 -0.66 -1.53
N ALA A 56 12.08 -1.87 -1.60
CA ALA A 56 10.79 -2.15 -0.96
C ALA A 56 10.70 -3.58 -0.46
N ALA A 57 9.93 -3.74 0.61
CA ALA A 57 9.48 -5.04 1.12
C ALA A 57 7.95 -5.03 1.06
N ILE A 58 7.37 -6.05 0.43
CA ILE A 58 5.94 -6.08 0.13
C ILE A 58 5.27 -7.23 0.86
N TYR A 59 4.18 -6.92 1.57
CA TYR A 59 3.40 -7.90 2.30
C TYR A 59 1.92 -7.73 2.00
N THR A 60 1.20 -8.85 1.97
CA THR A 60 -0.26 -8.81 2.00
C THR A 60 -0.74 -8.91 3.45
N VAL A 61 -1.83 -8.22 3.75
CA VAL A 61 -2.41 -8.18 5.09
C VAL A 61 -3.89 -8.53 4.98
N ASP A 62 -4.34 -9.51 5.79
CA ASP A 62 -5.74 -9.91 5.79
C ASP A 62 -6.55 -8.97 6.69
N VAL A 63 -7.46 -8.19 6.09
CA VAL A 63 -8.25 -7.19 6.83
C VAL A 63 -9.13 -7.83 7.89
N ASP A 64 -9.59 -9.06 7.68
CA ASP A 64 -10.51 -9.70 8.61
C ASP A 64 -9.80 -10.23 9.86
N SER A 65 -8.52 -10.52 9.74
CA SER A 65 -7.73 -11.07 10.85
C SER A 65 -7.14 -9.99 11.75
N ILE A 66 -7.09 -8.73 11.29
CA ILE A 66 -6.41 -7.67 12.01
C ILE A 66 -7.32 -6.44 12.11
N PRO A 67 -8.45 -6.55 12.84
CA PRO A 67 -9.41 -5.44 12.91
C PRO A 67 -8.83 -4.18 13.53
N VAL A 68 -7.85 -4.30 14.43
CA VAL A 68 -7.25 -3.12 15.04
C VAL A 68 -6.60 -2.20 14.02
N TYR A 69 -5.91 -2.76 13.04
CA TYR A 69 -5.29 -1.96 11.99
C TYR A 69 -6.30 -1.52 10.94
N THR A 70 -7.29 -2.36 10.66
CA THR A 70 -8.37 -1.99 9.74
C THR A 70 -9.09 -0.74 10.25
N GLN A 71 -9.33 -0.67 11.55
CA GLN A 71 -9.95 0.50 12.16
C GLN A 71 -8.98 1.69 12.24
N TYR A 72 -7.75 1.43 12.63
CA TYR A 72 -6.77 2.50 12.78
C TYR A 72 -6.55 3.27 11.48
N PHE A 73 -6.47 2.56 10.35
CA PHE A 73 -6.27 3.18 9.05
C PHE A 73 -7.57 3.52 8.35
N ASP A 74 -8.71 3.30 9.01
CA ASP A 74 -10.02 3.60 8.44
C ASP A 74 -10.23 2.93 7.08
N ILE A 75 -9.96 1.62 7.03
CA ILE A 75 -10.06 0.86 5.79
C ILE A 75 -11.48 0.37 5.63
N THR A 76 -12.21 0.96 4.68
CA THR A 76 -13.57 0.57 4.34
C THR A 76 -13.67 0.00 2.93
N LEU A 77 -12.69 0.27 2.10
CA LEU A 77 -12.61 -0.24 0.73
C LEU A 77 -11.30 -0.99 0.56
N ILE A 78 -11.35 -2.09 -0.16
CA ILE A 78 -10.16 -2.92 -0.39
C ILE A 78 -9.97 -3.14 -1.90
N PRO A 79 -8.73 -3.36 -2.33
CA PRO A 79 -7.50 -3.32 -1.54
C PRO A 79 -7.13 -1.89 -1.15
N ALA A 80 -6.48 -1.77 0.01
CA ALA A 80 -5.94 -0.49 0.48
C ALA A 80 -4.46 -0.70 0.74
N THR A 81 -3.61 0.07 0.09
CA THR A 81 -2.16 -0.06 0.19
C THR A 81 -1.59 1.10 0.99
N ILE A 82 -0.80 0.79 2.00
CA ILE A 82 -0.23 1.77 2.91
C ILE A 82 1.28 1.58 2.93
N PHE A 83 2.01 2.70 3.02
CA PHE A 83 3.47 2.70 2.92
C PHE A 83 4.09 3.20 4.21
N PHE A 84 5.17 2.56 4.62
CA PHE A 84 5.98 2.98 5.77
C PHE A 84 7.45 3.02 5.36
N PHE A 85 8.24 3.81 6.09
CA PHE A 85 9.67 3.81 5.94
C PHE A 85 10.30 4.04 7.30
N ASN A 86 11.15 3.10 7.75
CA ASN A 86 11.79 3.16 9.05
C ASN A 86 10.78 3.40 10.19
N GLY A 87 9.66 2.69 10.13
CA GLY A 87 8.63 2.79 11.16
C GLY A 87 7.70 3.97 11.03
N GLN A 88 7.87 4.83 10.03
CA GLN A 88 7.06 6.03 9.88
C GLN A 88 6.11 5.88 8.71
N HIS A 89 4.84 6.25 8.94
CA HIS A 89 3.82 6.23 7.90
C HIS A 89 4.18 7.26 6.82
N MET A 90 4.36 6.80 5.60
CA MET A 90 4.64 7.67 4.46
C MET A 90 3.32 8.03 3.79
N LYS A 91 3.01 9.31 3.79
CA LYS A 91 1.79 9.81 3.15
C LYS A 91 2.08 10.18 1.71
N VAL A 92 1.08 10.03 0.86
CA VAL A 92 1.22 10.31 -0.56
C VAL A 92 0.04 11.13 -1.04
N ASP A 93 0.33 12.19 -1.77
CA ASP A 93 -0.70 13.01 -2.40
C ASP A 93 -1.00 12.40 -3.77
N TYR A 94 -2.17 11.77 -3.88
CA TYR A 94 -2.67 11.17 -5.12
C TYR A 94 -3.61 12.11 -5.87
N ASP A 95 -3.63 13.38 -5.49
CA ASP A 95 -4.64 14.32 -5.98
C ASP A 95 -6.03 13.91 -5.46
N ARG A 96 -6.07 13.37 -4.26
CA ARG A 96 -7.27 12.94 -3.53
C ARG A 96 -7.17 13.47 -2.10
N PRO A 97 -8.29 13.63 -1.39
CA PRO A 97 -8.24 14.07 0.01
C PRO A 97 -7.48 13.11 0.93
N ASP A 98 -7.59 11.81 0.70
CA ASP A 98 -6.93 10.82 1.55
C ASP A 98 -5.50 10.61 1.09
N HIS A 99 -4.54 10.99 1.93
CA HIS A 99 -3.11 10.79 1.68
C HIS A 99 -2.56 9.57 2.39
N THR A 100 -3.39 8.83 3.11
CA THR A 100 -2.92 7.75 3.98
C THR A 100 -2.86 6.40 3.30
N LYS A 101 -3.61 6.20 2.22
CA LYS A 101 -3.69 4.91 1.54
C LYS A 101 -4.08 5.05 0.08
N PHE A 102 -3.65 4.09 -0.70
CA PHE A 102 -4.06 3.97 -2.10
C PHE A 102 -5.16 2.92 -2.18
N ILE A 103 -6.32 3.29 -2.69
CA ILE A 103 -7.48 2.40 -2.79
C ILE A 103 -7.56 1.83 -4.21
N GLY A 104 -7.65 0.50 -4.31
CA GLY A 104 -7.80 -0.17 -5.59
C GLY A 104 -6.47 -0.70 -6.14
N SER A 105 -6.47 -1.12 -7.40
CA SER A 105 -5.28 -1.62 -8.05
C SER A 105 -4.64 -0.53 -8.92
N PHE A 106 -3.38 -0.71 -9.24
CA PHE A 106 -2.69 0.17 -10.18
C PHE A 106 -3.09 -0.21 -11.60
N ARG A 107 -3.06 0.74 -12.50
CA ARG A 107 -3.39 0.51 -13.90
C ARG A 107 -2.41 -0.45 -14.55
N ASN A 108 -1.12 -0.32 -14.19
CA ASN A 108 -0.07 -1.17 -14.73
C ASN A 108 1.09 -1.26 -13.74
N LYS A 109 2.05 -2.13 -14.05
CA LYS A 109 3.22 -2.32 -13.20
C LYS A 109 4.07 -1.06 -13.07
N GLN A 110 4.19 -0.31 -14.15
CA GLN A 110 5.06 0.87 -14.14
C GLN A 110 4.56 1.93 -13.17
N ASP A 111 3.24 2.10 -13.05
CA ASP A 111 2.70 3.06 -12.08
C ASP A 111 3.13 2.71 -10.67
N PHE A 112 3.09 1.43 -10.31
CA PHE A 112 3.52 1.00 -8.98
C PHE A 112 5.02 1.19 -8.79
N ILE A 113 5.82 0.83 -9.79
CA ILE A 113 7.27 1.00 -9.73
C ILE A 113 7.62 2.47 -9.52
N ASP A 114 7.02 3.36 -10.29
CA ASP A 114 7.29 4.79 -10.19
C ASP A 114 6.90 5.33 -8.82
N LEU A 115 5.77 4.87 -8.28
CA LEU A 115 5.30 5.31 -6.97
C LEU A 115 6.29 4.89 -5.88
N VAL A 116 6.70 3.63 -5.87
CA VAL A 116 7.66 3.14 -4.87
C VAL A 116 8.96 3.94 -4.95
N GLU A 117 9.43 4.22 -6.15
CA GLU A 117 10.67 4.96 -6.32
C GLU A 117 10.57 6.38 -5.76
N VAL A 118 9.46 7.07 -6.01
CA VAL A 118 9.24 8.41 -5.47
C VAL A 118 9.18 8.39 -3.95
N ILE A 119 8.47 7.40 -3.38
CA ILE A 119 8.38 7.27 -1.92
C ILE A 119 9.76 7.00 -1.34
N TYR A 120 10.52 6.07 -1.93
CA TYR A 120 11.85 5.71 -1.45
C TYR A 120 12.77 6.92 -1.45
N ARG A 121 12.82 7.65 -2.56
CA ARG A 121 13.70 8.82 -2.68
C ARG A 121 13.31 9.93 -1.71
N GLY A 122 12.01 10.18 -1.55
CA GLY A 122 11.54 11.18 -0.62
C GLY A 122 11.88 10.81 0.82
N ALA A 123 11.64 9.53 1.18
CA ALA A 123 11.92 9.04 2.52
C ALA A 123 13.42 9.13 2.84
N MET A 124 14.27 8.79 1.89
CA MET A 124 15.72 8.88 2.07
C MET A 124 16.19 10.30 2.28
N ARG A 125 15.40 11.30 1.89
CA ARG A 125 15.67 12.71 2.15
C ARG A 125 14.99 13.22 3.41
N GLY A 126 14.38 12.32 4.18
CA GLY A 126 13.71 12.69 5.42
C GLY A 126 12.29 13.20 5.25
N LYS A 127 11.68 13.06 4.08
CA LYS A 127 10.30 13.46 3.86
C LYS A 127 9.36 12.41 4.41
N VAL A 128 8.20 12.86 4.89
CA VAL A 128 7.13 11.97 5.36
C VAL A 128 5.91 12.04 4.45
N MET A 129 5.95 12.89 3.44
CA MET A 129 4.91 13.01 2.44
C MET A 129 5.54 13.30 1.09
N VAL A 130 5.04 12.63 0.06
CA VAL A 130 5.49 12.85 -1.31
C VAL A 130 4.28 13.01 -2.23
N ARG A 131 4.51 13.53 -3.42
CA ARG A 131 3.47 13.62 -4.44
C ARG A 131 3.58 12.43 -5.37
N SER A 132 2.44 11.79 -5.65
CA SER A 132 2.38 10.64 -6.55
C SER A 132 2.81 11.03 -7.96
N PRO A 133 3.64 10.21 -8.62
CA PRO A 133 3.98 10.42 -10.02
C PRO A 133 2.93 9.89 -10.98
N ILE A 134 1.91 9.19 -10.47
CA ILE A 134 0.89 8.57 -11.31
C ILE A 134 -0.03 9.65 -11.87
N ASP A 135 -0.35 9.54 -13.16
CA ASP A 135 -1.34 10.42 -13.78
C ASP A 135 -2.66 10.31 -12.99
N PRO A 136 -3.23 11.42 -12.52
CA PRO A 136 -4.47 11.35 -11.74
C PRO A 136 -5.61 10.61 -12.44
N ARG A 137 -5.61 10.58 -13.76
CA ARG A 137 -6.61 9.83 -14.52
C ARG A 137 -6.47 8.32 -14.33
N ASN A 138 -5.29 7.85 -13.92
CA ASN A 138 -5.02 6.44 -13.69
C ASN A 138 -5.20 6.03 -12.22
N VAL A 139 -5.54 6.97 -11.35
CA VAL A 139 -5.84 6.66 -9.95
C VAL A 139 -7.29 6.25 -9.86
N PRO A 140 -7.61 5.07 -9.29
CA PRO A 140 -9.00 4.62 -9.21
C PRO A 140 -9.87 5.60 -8.45
N LYS A 141 -11.11 5.78 -8.93
CA LYS A 141 -12.09 6.64 -8.28
C LYS A 141 -13.01 5.78 -7.43
N TYR A 142 -13.43 6.33 -6.31
CA TYR A 142 -14.39 5.65 -5.45
C TYR A 142 -15.27 6.70 -4.78
N GLU A 143 -16.44 6.28 -4.32
CA GLU A 143 -17.37 7.16 -3.62
C GLU A 143 -17.52 6.68 -2.18
N LEU A 144 -17.65 7.62 -1.27
CA LEU A 144 -17.93 7.31 0.13
C LEU A 144 -19.40 6.98 0.29
N LEU A 145 -19.70 6.03 1.18
CA LEU A 145 -21.07 5.59 1.39
C LEU A 145 -21.96 6.71 1.93
N TYR A 146 -21.41 7.58 2.73
CA TYR A 146 -22.19 8.65 3.35
C TYR A 146 -21.91 9.99 2.68
N LYS A 147 -21.71 9.99 1.44
CA LYS A 147 -21.45 11.18 0.68
C LYS A 147 -22.40 12.31 1.07
N GLU A 148 -21.87 13.50 1.18
CA GLU A 148 -22.67 14.66 1.56
C GLU A 148 -23.77 14.92 0.56
N ILE A 149 -24.95 15.20 1.07
CA ILE A 149 -26.12 15.40 0.24
C ILE A 149 -26.37 16.88 0.05
#